data_5c221c19afdab092f880e6fed3e3fd0a
#
_entry.id   5c221c19afdab092f880e6fed3e3fd0a
#
_cell.length_a   1.000
_cell.length_b   1.000
_cell.length_c   1.000
_cell.angle_alpha   90.00
_cell.angle_beta   90.00
_cell.angle_gamma   90.00
#
_symmetry.space_group_name_H-M   'P 1'
#
loop_
_entity.id
_entity.type
_entity.pdbx_description
1 polymer ?
#
loop_
_entity_poly.entity_id
_entity_poly.type
_entity_poly.pdbx_seq_one_letter_code
_entity_poly.pdbx_strand_id
1 'polypeptide(L)'
;WYRFTVEEYQRSGKNSEWRTVEKGESERPFLLRDDTGSCWISPKGAEVHPRQRRRWEGSQRWPMGSNVRTGLLAGLIGSRYRYTEEWFSEDELLYALGWFESRGGGRGGIDPQGIARQVISDWKADYDDLLARFDRNADGQLDMQEWQQVRAAADREAQRLARVEGQQPVVHMLSKPARRGLP
;
A
#
# COMPACT_ATOMS: atom_id res chain seq x y z
N TRP A 1 2.04 4.72 13.08
CA TRP A 1 2.53 3.37 12.78
C TRP A 1 2.80 2.60 14.05
N TYR A 2 2.58 1.27 14.00
CA TYR A 2 2.87 0.36 15.10
C TYR A 2 3.35 -1.00 14.59
N ARG A 3 4.07 -1.71 15.45
CA ARG A 3 4.44 -3.13 15.30
C ARG A 3 4.26 -3.83 16.65
N PHE A 4 3.79 -5.07 16.62
CA PHE A 4 3.70 -5.88 17.82
C PHE A 4 4.27 -7.28 17.61
N THR A 5 4.72 -7.90 18.72
CA THR A 5 5.16 -9.28 18.77
C THR A 5 4.62 -9.93 20.05
N VAL A 6 4.07 -11.13 19.91
CA VAL A 6 3.65 -12.00 21.01
C VAL A 6 4.55 -13.23 21.01
N GLU A 7 5.20 -13.47 22.14
CA GLU A 7 6.05 -14.62 22.36
C GLU A 7 5.45 -15.49 23.46
N GLU A 8 5.50 -16.80 23.30
CA GLU A 8 5.11 -17.79 24.31
C GLU A 8 6.36 -18.44 24.91
N TYR A 9 6.35 -18.59 26.25
CA TYR A 9 7.42 -19.27 26.94
C TYR A 9 7.22 -20.79 26.89
N GLN A 10 8.11 -21.47 26.22
CA GLN A 10 8.08 -22.94 26.06
C GLN A 10 9.22 -23.59 26.85
N ARG A 11 8.87 -24.63 27.58
CA ARG A 11 9.85 -25.51 28.25
C ARG A 11 10.01 -26.80 27.44
N SER A 12 11.23 -27.09 27.00
CA SER A 12 11.57 -28.33 26.33
C SER A 12 12.73 -29.00 27.08
N GLY A 13 12.42 -29.96 27.97
CA GLY A 13 13.41 -30.64 28.80
C GLY A 13 14.18 -29.68 29.72
N LYS A 14 15.51 -29.61 29.55
CA LYS A 14 16.39 -28.70 30.32
C LYS A 14 16.45 -27.28 29.73
N ASN A 15 15.93 -27.08 28.53
CA ASN A 15 15.97 -25.78 27.85
C ASN A 15 14.62 -25.10 27.95
N SER A 16 14.65 -23.78 28.06
CA SER A 16 13.45 -22.95 28.01
C SER A 16 13.73 -21.75 27.12
N GLU A 17 12.78 -21.45 26.24
CA GLU A 17 12.92 -20.37 25.27
C GLU A 17 11.61 -19.62 25.03
N TRP A 18 11.72 -18.38 24.56
CA TRP A 18 10.61 -17.59 24.09
C TRP A 18 10.43 -17.80 22.59
N ARG A 19 9.26 -18.26 22.18
CA ARG A 19 8.92 -18.50 20.78
C ARG A 19 7.88 -17.49 20.32
N THR A 20 8.16 -16.81 19.21
CA THR A 20 7.17 -15.92 18.57
C THR A 20 6.00 -16.74 18.08
N VAL A 21 4.82 -16.44 18.61
CA VAL A 21 3.54 -17.06 18.22
C VAL A 21 2.67 -16.14 17.39
N GLU A 22 2.98 -14.82 17.41
CA GLU A 22 2.28 -13.82 16.62
C GLU A 22 3.10 -12.56 16.46
N LYS A 23 2.94 -11.91 15.32
CA LYS A 23 3.51 -10.59 15.04
C LYS A 23 2.64 -9.87 14.01
N GLY A 24 2.65 -8.56 14.05
CA GLY A 24 1.99 -7.73 13.05
C GLY A 24 2.56 -6.32 13.04
N GLU A 25 2.37 -5.65 11.92
CA GLU A 25 2.75 -4.25 11.76
C GLU A 25 1.74 -3.50 10.89
N SER A 26 1.66 -2.19 11.09
CA SER A 26 0.82 -1.32 10.28
C SER A 26 1.48 -1.08 8.92
N GLU A 27 0.78 -1.44 7.85
CA GLU A 27 1.17 -1.12 6.46
C GLU A 27 0.46 0.13 5.92
N ARG A 28 -0.39 0.77 6.73
CA ARG A 28 -1.17 1.95 6.29
C ARG A 28 -0.24 3.14 6.06
N PRO A 29 -0.33 3.79 4.90
CA PRO A 29 0.38 5.03 4.68
C PRO A 29 -0.05 6.11 5.69
N PHE A 30 0.90 6.96 6.07
CA PHE A 30 0.67 8.11 6.93
C PHE A 30 1.31 9.36 6.33
N LEU A 31 0.85 10.52 6.76
CA LEU A 31 1.31 11.80 6.25
C LEU A 31 2.46 12.34 7.12
N LEU A 32 3.60 12.57 6.49
CA LEU A 32 4.70 13.36 7.05
C LEU A 32 4.54 14.80 6.59
N ARG A 33 4.61 15.75 7.52
CA ARG A 33 4.48 17.17 7.22
C ARG A 33 5.59 17.94 7.93
N ASP A 34 6.14 18.93 7.22
CA ASP A 34 7.05 19.93 7.77
C ASP A 34 6.73 21.33 7.22
N ASP A 35 7.58 22.31 7.49
CA ASP A 35 7.42 23.69 7.04
C ASP A 35 7.53 23.84 5.52
N THR A 36 8.07 22.85 4.82
CA THR A 36 8.27 22.86 3.36
C THR A 36 7.12 22.19 2.61
N GLY A 37 6.37 21.30 3.27
CA GLY A 37 5.26 20.61 2.64
C GLY A 37 4.82 19.32 3.32
N SER A 38 4.21 18.44 2.54
CA SER A 38 3.73 17.16 3.03
C SER A 38 4.04 16.02 2.05
N CYS A 39 4.34 14.85 2.60
CA CYS A 39 4.65 13.65 1.85
C CYS A 39 3.99 12.43 2.51
N TRP A 40 3.32 11.59 1.74
CA TRP A 40 2.82 10.31 2.22
C TRP A 40 3.96 9.31 2.36
N ILE A 41 4.03 8.66 3.49
CA ILE A 41 5.01 7.61 3.77
C ILE A 41 4.32 6.25 3.70
N SER A 42 4.81 5.36 2.84
CA SER A 42 4.39 3.96 2.82
C SER A 42 5.36 3.12 3.66
N PRO A 43 4.96 2.63 4.84
CA PRO A 43 5.83 1.82 5.69
C PRO A 43 5.99 0.38 5.20
N LYS A 44 5.22 -0.03 4.20
CA LYS A 44 5.20 -1.42 3.71
C LYS A 44 6.59 -1.92 3.34
N GLY A 45 7.05 -2.92 4.08
CA GLY A 45 8.37 -3.54 3.90
C GLY A 45 9.55 -2.62 4.21
N ALA A 46 9.33 -1.44 4.81
CA ALA A 46 10.38 -0.55 5.27
C ALA A 46 11.08 -1.13 6.52
N GLU A 47 12.32 -0.73 6.75
CA GLU A 47 12.97 -0.91 8.03
C GLU A 47 12.59 0.28 8.92
N VAL A 48 12.00 0.00 10.09
CA VAL A 48 11.48 1.04 10.97
C VAL A 48 12.12 0.92 12.35
N HIS A 49 12.64 2.05 12.84
CA HIS A 49 13.30 2.16 14.15
C HIS A 49 12.52 3.11 15.06
N PRO A 50 11.44 2.65 15.69
CA PRO A 50 10.63 3.48 16.58
C PRO A 50 11.37 3.75 17.89
N ARG A 51 11.16 4.93 18.45
CA ARG A 51 11.68 5.29 19.77
C ARG A 51 10.84 4.74 20.90
N GLN A 52 9.53 4.61 20.67
CA GLN A 52 8.60 4.15 21.68
C GLN A 52 8.48 2.64 21.62
N ARG A 53 8.73 2.01 22.78
CA ARG A 53 8.63 0.58 22.96
C ARG A 53 8.09 0.26 24.33
N ARG A 54 7.14 -0.67 24.39
CA ARG A 54 6.61 -1.22 25.62
C ARG A 54 6.74 -2.75 25.60
N ARG A 55 7.10 -3.32 26.73
CA ARG A 55 7.19 -4.76 26.91
C ARG A 55 6.57 -5.15 28.24
N TRP A 56 5.73 -6.19 28.23
CA TRP A 56 5.10 -6.71 29.44
C TRP A 56 4.86 -8.22 29.29
N GLU A 57 4.49 -8.89 30.39
CA GLU A 57 4.19 -10.31 30.38
C GLU A 57 2.76 -10.55 30.91
N GLY A 58 2.14 -11.66 30.50
CA GLY A 58 0.82 -12.07 30.90
C GLY A 58 0.58 -13.55 30.70
N SER A 59 -0.61 -14.01 31.11
CA SER A 59 -1.01 -15.41 31.03
C SER A 59 -1.91 -15.75 29.85
N GLN A 60 -2.36 -14.75 29.07
CA GLN A 60 -3.26 -14.94 27.94
C GLN A 60 -2.56 -14.54 26.66
N ARG A 61 -2.80 -15.29 25.56
CA ARG A 61 -2.24 -14.95 24.24
C ARG A 61 -2.65 -13.56 23.76
N TRP A 62 -3.89 -13.15 24.05
CA TRP A 62 -4.44 -11.84 23.75
C TRP A 62 -4.70 -11.07 25.03
N PRO A 63 -3.98 -10.01 25.33
CA PRO A 63 -4.26 -9.20 26.50
C PRO A 63 -5.59 -8.46 26.29
N MET A 64 -6.63 -8.92 26.98
CA MET A 64 -7.90 -8.17 27.07
C MET A 64 -7.69 -7.00 28.03
N GLY A 65 -7.47 -5.81 27.51
CA GLY A 65 -7.48 -4.56 28.25
C GLY A 65 -6.56 -4.49 29.49
N SER A 66 -6.03 -3.33 29.78
CA SER A 66 -5.05 -3.09 30.85
C SER A 66 -5.53 -3.28 32.30
N ASN A 67 -6.74 -3.83 32.54
CA ASN A 67 -7.37 -3.87 33.86
C ASN A 67 -7.63 -5.26 34.45
N VAL A 68 -7.11 -6.33 33.86
CA VAL A 68 -7.23 -7.64 34.48
C VAL A 68 -6.14 -7.78 35.55
N ARG A 69 -6.52 -7.53 36.82
CA ARG A 69 -5.72 -7.95 37.98
C ARG A 69 -5.58 -9.47 37.90
N THR A 70 -4.47 -9.92 37.36
CA THR A 70 -4.11 -11.34 37.35
C THR A 70 -3.92 -11.77 38.78
N GLY A 71 -4.86 -12.60 39.31
CA GLY A 71 -4.75 -13.15 40.65
C GLY A 71 -3.44 -13.90 40.78
N LEU A 72 -2.83 -13.86 41.97
CA LEU A 72 -1.54 -14.50 42.34
C LEU A 72 -1.42 -15.98 41.93
N LEU A 73 -2.52 -16.67 41.68
CA LEU A 73 -2.57 -18.09 41.28
C LEU A 73 -2.56 -18.33 39.75
N ALA A 74 -2.84 -17.33 38.93
CA ALA A 74 -2.84 -17.50 37.47
C ALA A 74 -1.43 -17.70 36.87
N GLY A 75 -0.38 -17.34 37.61
CA GLY A 75 1.00 -17.53 37.18
C GLY A 75 1.59 -18.95 37.47
N LEU A 76 0.83 -19.82 38.17
CA LEU A 76 1.33 -21.14 38.56
C LEU A 76 0.94 -22.27 37.60
N ILE A 77 -0.12 -22.11 36.79
CA ILE A 77 -0.68 -23.17 35.94
C ILE A 77 -1.07 -22.64 34.56
N GLY A 78 -0.40 -21.65 33.98
CA GLY A 78 -0.76 -21.09 32.69
C GLY A 78 0.42 -20.87 31.78
N SER A 79 0.17 -20.80 30.47
CA SER A 79 1.16 -20.34 29.49
C SER A 79 1.60 -18.93 29.85
N ARG A 80 2.89 -18.64 29.70
CA ARG A 80 3.44 -17.29 29.88
C ARG A 80 3.65 -16.68 28.51
N TYR A 81 3.11 -15.50 28.33
CA TYR A 81 3.27 -14.71 27.12
C TYR A 81 4.03 -13.44 27.43
N ARG A 82 4.80 -13.02 26.45
CA ARG A 82 5.49 -11.74 26.43
C ARG A 82 5.02 -10.96 25.23
N TYR A 83 4.62 -9.72 25.46
CA TYR A 83 4.16 -8.81 24.44
C TYR A 83 5.17 -7.69 24.28
N THR A 84 5.46 -7.36 23.04
CA THR A 84 6.28 -6.19 22.70
C THR A 84 5.48 -5.36 21.72
N GLU A 85 5.28 -4.09 22.03
CA GLU A 85 4.71 -3.08 21.14
C GLU A 85 5.76 -2.02 20.87
N GLU A 86 5.81 -1.60 19.63
CA GLU A 86 6.67 -0.54 19.15
C GLU A 86 5.84 0.38 18.26
N TRP A 87 5.94 1.69 18.47
CA TRP A 87 5.14 2.65 17.71
C TRP A 87 5.80 4.02 17.64
N PHE A 88 5.29 4.86 16.78
CA PHE A 88 5.42 6.30 16.86
C PHE A 88 4.05 6.96 16.72
N SER A 89 3.89 8.08 17.42
CA SER A 89 2.64 8.81 17.55
C SER A 89 2.55 9.96 16.54
N GLU A 90 1.40 10.60 16.50
CA GLU A 90 1.23 11.88 15.81
C GLU A 90 2.19 12.93 16.39
N ASP A 91 2.60 13.87 15.56
CA ASP A 91 3.51 14.99 15.88
C ASP A 91 4.91 14.57 16.36
N GLU A 92 5.28 13.30 16.22
CA GLU A 92 6.64 12.84 16.52
C GLU A 92 7.58 13.17 15.35
N LEU A 93 8.78 13.69 15.69
CA LEU A 93 9.81 13.94 14.70
C LEU A 93 10.30 12.64 14.09
N LEU A 94 10.18 12.55 12.77
CA LEU A 94 10.53 11.38 11.99
C LEU A 94 11.58 11.73 10.93
N TYR A 95 12.55 10.85 10.75
CA TYR A 95 13.46 10.87 9.61
C TYR A 95 13.15 9.67 8.72
N ALA A 96 12.88 9.94 7.43
CA ALA A 96 12.52 8.91 6.48
C ALA A 96 13.41 8.95 5.25
N LEU A 97 13.89 7.79 4.81
CA LEU A 97 14.64 7.58 3.56
C LEU A 97 13.92 6.58 2.67
N GLY A 98 13.81 6.87 1.41
CA GLY A 98 13.17 5.98 0.48
C GLY A 98 13.14 6.48 -0.95
N TRP A 99 12.39 5.80 -1.79
CA TRP A 99 12.11 6.22 -3.15
C TRP A 99 10.99 7.25 -3.14
N PHE A 100 11.31 8.46 -3.61
CA PHE A 100 10.37 9.57 -3.70
C PHE A 100 9.71 9.58 -5.08
N GLU A 101 8.39 9.69 -5.08
CA GLU A 101 7.56 9.75 -6.28
C GLU A 101 6.50 10.84 -6.12
N SER A 102 6.24 11.58 -7.19
CA SER A 102 5.12 12.53 -7.24
C SER A 102 4.11 12.05 -8.28
N ARG A 103 2.85 11.99 -7.89
CA ARG A 103 1.73 11.58 -8.76
C ARG A 103 0.71 12.70 -8.84
N GLY A 104 0.04 12.82 -9.98
CA GLY A 104 -0.95 13.88 -10.23
C GLY A 104 -0.29 15.18 -10.70
N GLY A 105 -1.07 16.25 -10.79
CA GLY A 105 -0.60 17.58 -11.17
C GLY A 105 -0.18 17.76 -12.64
N GLY A 106 -0.34 16.75 -13.47
CA GLY A 106 0.04 16.81 -14.90
C GLY A 106 1.55 17.00 -15.17
N ARG A 107 2.40 16.95 -14.13
CA ARG A 107 3.84 17.21 -14.25
C ARG A 107 4.69 15.97 -14.60
N GLY A 108 4.18 14.77 -14.38
CA GLY A 108 4.79 13.56 -14.92
C GLY A 108 4.33 13.42 -16.36
N GLY A 109 5.18 13.74 -17.34
CA GLY A 109 4.85 13.79 -18.77
C GLY A 109 3.73 12.83 -19.18
N ILE A 110 2.50 13.32 -19.15
CA ILE A 110 1.34 12.57 -19.62
C ILE A 110 1.64 12.27 -21.08
N ASP A 111 1.80 11.00 -21.43
CA ASP A 111 1.91 10.56 -22.82
C ASP A 111 0.51 10.29 -23.38
N PRO A 112 -0.13 11.27 -24.05
CA PRO A 112 -1.46 11.08 -24.61
C PRO A 112 -1.50 9.94 -25.63
N GLN A 113 -0.39 9.70 -26.32
CA GLN A 113 -0.30 8.61 -27.28
C GLN A 113 -0.24 7.24 -26.59
N GLY A 114 0.42 7.16 -25.43
CA GLY A 114 0.41 5.97 -24.58
C GLY A 114 -0.99 5.67 -24.05
N ILE A 115 -1.69 6.69 -23.57
CA ILE A 115 -3.08 6.56 -23.11
C ILE A 115 -3.98 6.12 -24.27
N ALA A 116 -3.87 6.74 -25.45
CA ALA A 116 -4.68 6.36 -26.62
C ALA A 116 -4.45 4.90 -27.04
N ARG A 117 -3.20 4.43 -27.00
CA ARG A 117 -2.90 3.02 -27.28
C ARG A 117 -3.55 2.09 -26.25
N GLN A 118 -3.55 2.45 -24.97
CA GLN A 118 -4.20 1.68 -23.93
C GLN A 118 -5.71 1.65 -24.13
N VAL A 119 -6.34 2.79 -24.39
CA VAL A 119 -7.78 2.89 -24.69
C VAL A 119 -8.16 1.97 -25.86
N ILE A 120 -7.40 1.97 -26.95
CA ILE A 120 -7.64 1.08 -28.10
C ILE A 120 -7.47 -0.41 -27.68
N SER A 121 -6.48 -0.72 -26.84
CA SER A 121 -6.27 -2.07 -26.34
C SER A 121 -7.45 -2.54 -25.50
N ASP A 122 -7.98 -1.68 -24.62
CA ASP A 122 -9.12 -1.99 -23.77
C ASP A 122 -10.40 -2.19 -24.60
N TRP A 123 -10.63 -1.33 -25.60
CA TRP A 123 -11.78 -1.51 -26.50
C TRP A 123 -11.68 -2.76 -27.35
N LYS A 124 -10.49 -3.19 -27.76
CA LYS A 124 -10.31 -4.46 -28.48
C LYS A 124 -10.59 -5.68 -27.64
N ALA A 125 -10.51 -5.59 -26.31
CA ALA A 125 -10.86 -6.69 -25.42
C ALA A 125 -12.36 -7.01 -25.46
N ASP A 126 -13.21 -6.02 -25.80
CA ASP A 126 -14.62 -6.18 -26.08
C ASP A 126 -14.90 -5.80 -27.53
N TYR A 127 -14.61 -6.71 -28.44
CA TYR A 127 -14.68 -6.45 -29.87
C TYR A 127 -16.13 -6.26 -30.37
N ASP A 128 -17.09 -6.89 -29.71
CA ASP A 128 -18.51 -6.75 -30.06
C ASP A 128 -19.02 -5.34 -29.76
N ASP A 129 -18.64 -4.75 -28.61
CA ASP A 129 -18.93 -3.35 -28.30
C ASP A 129 -18.21 -2.40 -29.28
N LEU A 130 -16.99 -2.73 -29.68
CA LEU A 130 -16.23 -1.93 -30.63
C LEU A 130 -16.91 -1.91 -32.01
N LEU A 131 -17.39 -3.05 -32.51
CA LEU A 131 -18.19 -3.13 -33.73
C LEU A 131 -19.50 -2.37 -33.61
N ALA A 132 -20.26 -2.55 -32.53
CA ALA A 132 -21.52 -1.84 -32.32
C ALA A 132 -21.37 -0.30 -32.37
N ARG A 133 -20.19 0.22 -32.04
CA ARG A 133 -19.90 1.66 -32.01
C ARG A 133 -19.36 2.21 -33.33
N PHE A 134 -18.61 1.43 -34.09
CA PHE A 134 -17.78 1.95 -35.18
C PHE A 134 -18.02 1.24 -36.53
N ASP A 135 -18.57 0.02 -36.54
CA ASP A 135 -18.98 -0.67 -37.77
C ASP A 135 -20.25 0.00 -38.33
N ARG A 136 -20.10 0.84 -39.35
CA ARG A 136 -21.20 1.58 -39.93
C ARG A 136 -21.92 0.84 -41.03
N ASN A 137 -21.19 -0.02 -41.73
CA ASN A 137 -21.73 -0.80 -42.83
C ASN A 137 -22.35 -2.13 -42.38
N ALA A 138 -22.17 -2.46 -41.07
CA ALA A 138 -22.66 -3.67 -40.42
C ALA A 138 -22.19 -4.97 -41.10
N ASP A 139 -20.93 -4.97 -41.60
CA ASP A 139 -20.34 -6.16 -42.23
C ASP A 139 -19.60 -7.05 -41.23
N GLY A 140 -19.55 -6.66 -39.94
CA GLY A 140 -18.91 -7.39 -38.86
C GLY A 140 -17.40 -7.24 -38.82
N GLN A 141 -16.83 -6.30 -39.56
CA GLN A 141 -15.42 -5.98 -39.58
C GLN A 141 -15.20 -4.47 -39.54
N LEU A 142 -14.07 -4.03 -39.05
CA LEU A 142 -13.68 -2.62 -39.08
C LEU A 142 -12.75 -2.38 -40.28
N ASP A 143 -13.24 -1.66 -41.26
CA ASP A 143 -12.44 -1.23 -42.42
C ASP A 143 -11.46 -0.10 -42.04
N MET A 144 -10.66 0.35 -43.04
CA MET A 144 -9.64 1.36 -42.79
C MET A 144 -10.25 2.72 -42.38
N GLN A 145 -11.42 3.08 -42.92
CA GLN A 145 -12.09 4.35 -42.59
C GLN A 145 -12.70 4.29 -41.19
N GLU A 146 -13.25 3.16 -40.80
CA GLU A 146 -13.82 2.90 -39.49
C GLU A 146 -12.70 2.86 -38.42
N TRP A 147 -11.58 2.23 -38.74
CA TRP A 147 -10.38 2.28 -37.90
C TRP A 147 -9.85 3.70 -37.69
N GLN A 148 -9.92 4.59 -38.67
CA GLN A 148 -9.56 6.00 -38.45
C GLN A 148 -10.49 6.67 -37.45
N GLN A 149 -11.77 6.32 -37.43
CA GLN A 149 -12.72 6.83 -36.46
C GLN A 149 -12.46 6.29 -35.05
N VAL A 150 -12.13 5.01 -34.93
CA VAL A 150 -11.69 4.40 -33.66
C VAL A 150 -10.48 5.16 -33.10
N ARG A 151 -9.46 5.41 -33.92
CA ARG A 151 -8.26 6.15 -33.49
C ARG A 151 -8.60 7.57 -33.05
N ALA A 152 -9.39 8.30 -33.85
CA ALA A 152 -9.80 9.65 -33.51
C ALA A 152 -10.64 9.71 -32.22
N ALA A 153 -11.46 8.70 -31.96
CA ALA A 153 -12.22 8.59 -30.73
C ALA A 153 -11.31 8.28 -29.53
N ALA A 154 -10.33 7.38 -29.69
CA ALA A 154 -9.36 7.06 -28.67
C ALA A 154 -8.46 8.27 -28.30
N ASP A 155 -8.07 9.07 -29.30
CA ASP A 155 -7.30 10.30 -29.07
C ASP A 155 -8.11 11.33 -28.26
N ARG A 156 -9.41 11.50 -28.55
CA ARG A 156 -10.28 12.38 -27.76
C ARG A 156 -10.44 11.89 -26.32
N GLU A 157 -10.61 10.60 -26.13
CA GLU A 157 -10.73 10.00 -24.81
C GLU A 157 -9.40 10.12 -24.04
N ALA A 158 -8.27 9.87 -24.69
CA ALA A 158 -6.96 10.07 -24.10
C ALA A 158 -6.73 11.52 -23.64
N GLN A 159 -7.14 12.50 -24.46
CA GLN A 159 -7.07 13.92 -24.07
C GLN A 159 -7.98 14.23 -22.88
N ARG A 160 -9.18 13.63 -22.82
CA ARG A 160 -10.09 13.79 -21.69
C ARG A 160 -9.47 13.23 -20.41
N LEU A 161 -8.93 12.01 -20.46
CA LEU A 161 -8.28 11.36 -19.33
C LEU A 161 -7.04 12.15 -18.87
N ALA A 162 -6.23 12.61 -19.82
CA ALA A 162 -5.06 13.45 -19.53
C ALA A 162 -5.42 14.76 -18.82
N ARG A 163 -6.55 15.39 -19.20
CA ARG A 163 -7.04 16.61 -18.51
C ARG A 163 -7.48 16.31 -17.08
N VAL A 164 -8.20 15.22 -16.86
CA VAL A 164 -8.66 14.79 -15.54
C VAL A 164 -7.46 14.49 -14.64
N GLU A 165 -6.48 13.78 -15.14
CA GLU A 165 -5.24 13.49 -14.40
C GLU A 165 -4.43 14.76 -14.12
N GLY A 166 -4.37 15.69 -15.08
CA GLY A 166 -3.71 16.99 -14.90
C GLY A 166 -4.37 17.89 -13.86
N GLN A 167 -5.66 17.71 -13.57
CA GLN A 167 -6.39 18.43 -12.53
C GLN A 167 -6.29 17.80 -11.15
N GLN A 168 -5.78 16.57 -11.04
CA GLN A 168 -5.58 15.94 -9.74
C GLN A 168 -4.47 16.67 -8.93
N PRO A 169 -4.67 16.87 -7.64
CA PRO A 169 -3.65 17.47 -6.80
C PRO A 169 -2.38 16.60 -6.80
N VAL A 170 -1.23 17.25 -6.74
CA VAL A 170 0.05 16.55 -6.64
C VAL A 170 0.11 15.83 -5.30
N VAL A 171 0.34 14.54 -5.33
CA VAL A 171 0.58 13.72 -4.15
C VAL A 171 2.02 13.24 -4.18
N HIS A 172 2.76 13.60 -3.15
CA HIS A 172 4.12 13.12 -2.94
C HIS A 172 4.11 11.87 -2.08
N MET A 173 4.86 10.85 -2.47
CA MET A 173 4.96 9.59 -1.73
C MET A 173 6.42 9.15 -1.60
N LEU A 174 6.77 8.71 -0.40
CA LEU A 174 8.03 8.04 -0.11
C LEU A 174 7.75 6.58 0.21
N SER A 175 8.45 5.67 -0.44
CA SER A 175 8.27 4.23 -0.28
C SER A 175 9.60 3.49 -0.35
N LYS A 176 9.61 2.22 0.06
CA LYS A 176 10.75 1.35 -0.20
C LYS A 176 10.90 1.14 -1.70
N PRO A 177 12.12 1.28 -2.28
CA PRO A 177 12.33 0.98 -3.68
C PRO A 177 11.94 -0.48 -3.97
N ALA A 178 11.16 -0.69 -5.03
CA ALA A 178 10.93 -2.03 -5.53
C ALA A 178 12.31 -2.63 -5.87
N ARG A 179 12.62 -3.82 -5.35
CA ARG A 179 13.80 -4.55 -5.81
C ARG A 179 13.61 -4.78 -7.31
N ARG A 180 14.30 -4.02 -8.14
CA ARG A 180 14.48 -4.41 -9.53
C ARG A 180 15.23 -5.73 -9.47
N GLY A 181 14.57 -6.82 -9.87
CA GLY A 181 15.28 -8.04 -10.18
C GLY A 181 16.40 -7.66 -11.15
N LEU A 182 17.63 -7.91 -10.76
CA LEU A 182 18.74 -7.89 -11.71
C LEU A 182 18.43 -8.95 -12.76
N PRO A 183 18.62 -8.62 -14.05
CA PRO A 183 18.45 -9.59 -15.13
C PRO A 183 19.39 -10.77 -14.97
#